data_5a0a73a92457e9fa0834911d87a09ba0
#
_entry.id   5a0a73a92457e9fa0834911d87a09ba0
#
_cell.length_a   1.000
_cell.length_b   1.000
_cell.length_c   1.000
_cell.angle_alpha   90.00
_cell.angle_beta   90.00
_cell.angle_gamma   90.00
#
_symmetry.space_group_name_H-M   'P 1'
#
loop_
_entity.id
_entity.type
_entity.pdbx_description
1 polymer ?
#
loop_
_entity_poly.entity_id
_entity_poly.type
_entity_poly.pdbx_seq_one_letter_code
_entity_poly.pdbx_strand_id
1 'polypeptide(L)'
;MNTSNYMDPISVKSAVDILIDRLTQAIIDGTLKPGKRIPPEPELAANFGVGRNTVREAIRTLTAYGILEVRRPNGTFVCDTFKPQGINPMLYGLILQKEDSYEELIDLRKVFENGIFLLLAEKTLTSDQKDHLHRIAEDLEKAINQEPMDYKKIIDKDIDFHTALAEMTGNKLIILENDMITKLTYHSRLKTVEKVMKDGQRQYLIDTHYDLLEKLEKGDIAQLYTAIQNSYFYWKDIYK
;
A
#
# COMPACT_ATOMS: atom_id res chain seq x y z
N MET A 1 -33.47 -35.32 24.30
CA MET A 1 -32.31 -36.24 24.29
C MET A 1 -31.12 -35.46 23.80
N ASN A 2 -30.20 -35.12 24.71
CA ASN A 2 -28.96 -34.41 24.37
C ASN A 2 -28.09 -35.37 23.54
N THR A 3 -28.00 -35.15 22.25
CA THR A 3 -26.99 -35.79 21.42
C THR A 3 -25.64 -35.22 21.83
N SER A 4 -24.91 -36.05 22.56
CA SER A 4 -23.58 -35.71 23.10
C SER A 4 -22.64 -35.26 21.99
N ASN A 5 -21.95 -34.18 22.25
CA ASN A 5 -20.90 -33.43 21.53
C ASN A 5 -19.65 -34.24 21.11
N TYR A 6 -19.74 -35.53 20.79
CA TYR A 6 -18.59 -36.33 20.40
C TYR A 6 -18.11 -36.06 18.97
N MET A 7 -18.89 -35.29 18.19
CA MET A 7 -18.55 -34.88 16.81
C MET A 7 -18.14 -33.41 16.69
N ASP A 8 -17.98 -32.72 17.81
CA ASP A 8 -17.47 -31.34 17.75
C ASP A 8 -16.07 -31.34 17.13
N PRO A 9 -15.79 -30.45 16.18
CA PRO A 9 -14.49 -30.38 15.53
C PRO A 9 -13.39 -30.13 16.56
N ILE A 10 -12.40 -31.02 16.61
CA ILE A 10 -11.18 -30.78 17.40
C ILE A 10 -10.38 -29.71 16.67
N SER A 11 -10.43 -28.49 17.15
CA SER A 11 -9.64 -27.37 16.64
C SER A 11 -8.18 -27.52 17.11
N VAL A 12 -7.42 -28.38 16.47
CA VAL A 12 -5.96 -28.45 16.64
C VAL A 12 -5.31 -27.68 15.51
N LYS A 13 -4.42 -26.72 15.82
CA LYS A 13 -3.59 -26.05 14.80
C LYS A 13 -2.87 -27.11 13.98
N SER A 14 -2.88 -26.97 12.65
CA SER A 14 -2.14 -27.88 11.78
C SER A 14 -0.63 -27.77 12.04
N ALA A 15 0.12 -28.84 11.74
CA ALA A 15 1.57 -28.79 11.83
C ALA A 15 2.20 -27.70 10.94
N VAL A 16 1.53 -27.34 9.84
CA VAL A 16 1.90 -26.22 8.97
C VAL A 16 1.77 -24.90 9.71
N ASP A 17 0.62 -24.66 10.35
CA ASP A 17 0.36 -23.39 11.08
C ASP A 17 1.33 -23.23 12.26
N ILE A 18 1.58 -24.31 13.00
CA ILE A 18 2.55 -24.30 14.10
C ILE A 18 3.96 -23.94 13.59
N LEU A 19 4.36 -24.49 12.43
CA LEU A 19 5.66 -24.21 11.84
C LEU A 19 5.74 -22.75 11.34
N ILE A 20 4.68 -22.23 10.73
CA ILE A 20 4.56 -20.83 10.33
C ILE A 20 4.73 -19.92 11.56
N ASP A 21 3.97 -20.17 12.63
CA ASP A 21 4.05 -19.42 13.88
C ASP A 21 5.48 -19.41 14.45
N ARG A 22 6.14 -20.58 14.51
CA ARG A 22 7.50 -20.69 15.05
C ARG A 22 8.54 -19.97 14.21
N LEU A 23 8.48 -20.10 12.88
CA LEU A 23 9.40 -19.38 11.99
C LEU A 23 9.18 -17.87 12.07
N THR A 24 7.92 -17.44 12.10
CA THR A 24 7.56 -16.01 12.26
C THR A 24 8.06 -15.48 13.60
N GLN A 25 7.86 -16.22 14.69
CA GLN A 25 8.36 -15.81 16.00
C GLN A 25 9.88 -15.70 16.03
N ALA A 26 10.60 -16.66 15.42
CA ALA A 26 12.06 -16.61 15.33
C ALA A 26 12.58 -15.42 14.51
N ILE A 27 11.78 -14.90 13.58
CA ILE A 27 12.11 -13.68 12.85
C ILE A 27 11.84 -12.45 13.74
N ILE A 28 10.71 -12.43 14.45
CA ILE A 28 10.32 -11.32 15.34
C ILE A 28 11.33 -11.15 16.49
N ASP A 29 11.77 -12.25 17.10
CA ASP A 29 12.74 -12.20 18.21
C ASP A 29 14.19 -12.04 17.75
N GLY A 30 14.44 -11.98 16.42
CA GLY A 30 15.73 -11.73 15.81
C GLY A 30 16.66 -12.96 15.77
N THR A 31 16.17 -14.16 16.11
CA THR A 31 16.91 -15.41 15.93
C THR A 31 17.18 -15.67 14.45
N LEU A 32 16.16 -15.43 13.61
CA LEU A 32 16.28 -15.41 12.15
C LEU A 32 16.27 -13.95 11.68
N LYS A 33 17.44 -13.43 11.33
CA LYS A 33 17.58 -11.99 10.95
C LYS A 33 17.20 -11.73 9.49
N PRO A 34 16.65 -10.55 9.18
CA PRO A 34 16.44 -10.11 7.80
C PRO A 34 17.70 -10.25 6.94
N GLY A 35 17.54 -10.69 5.69
CA GLY A 35 18.61 -10.96 4.73
C GLY A 35 19.41 -12.25 4.99
N LYS A 36 19.15 -12.97 6.09
CA LYS A 36 19.85 -14.22 6.39
C LYS A 36 19.10 -15.43 5.85
N ARG A 37 19.92 -16.46 5.48
CA ARG A 37 19.41 -17.74 5.02
C ARG A 37 18.82 -18.52 6.18
N ILE A 38 17.65 -19.13 6.00
CA ILE A 38 17.08 -20.09 6.93
C ILE A 38 17.67 -21.49 6.68
N PRO A 39 17.59 -22.42 7.66
CA PRO A 39 18.00 -23.81 7.44
C PRO A 39 17.27 -24.44 6.26
N PRO A 40 17.93 -25.38 5.52
CA PRO A 40 17.30 -26.08 4.40
C PRO A 40 16.08 -26.91 4.83
N GLU A 41 15.13 -27.13 3.89
CA GLU A 41 13.90 -27.91 4.14
C GLU A 41 14.16 -29.27 4.85
N PRO A 42 15.18 -30.07 4.47
CA PRO A 42 15.45 -31.33 5.15
C PRO A 42 15.86 -31.17 6.62
N GLU A 43 16.62 -30.13 6.92
CA GLU A 43 17.07 -29.80 8.27
C GLU A 43 15.91 -29.31 9.14
N LEU A 44 15.08 -28.43 8.60
CA LEU A 44 13.86 -27.99 9.28
C LEU A 44 12.92 -29.15 9.56
N ALA A 45 12.73 -30.06 8.59
CA ALA A 45 11.89 -31.24 8.76
C ALA A 45 12.39 -32.13 9.90
N ALA A 46 13.72 -32.37 9.97
CA ALA A 46 14.33 -33.15 11.02
C ALA A 46 14.21 -32.48 12.40
N ASN A 47 14.51 -31.17 12.49
CA ASN A 47 14.51 -30.43 13.76
C ASN A 47 13.10 -30.26 14.33
N PHE A 48 12.08 -30.05 13.47
CA PHE A 48 10.70 -29.90 13.92
C PHE A 48 9.94 -31.25 14.02
N GLY A 49 10.51 -32.34 13.57
CA GLY A 49 9.87 -33.66 13.59
C GLY A 49 8.66 -33.76 12.68
N VAL A 50 8.66 -33.03 11.55
CA VAL A 50 7.55 -32.98 10.58
C VAL A 50 7.97 -33.46 9.19
N GLY A 51 6.99 -33.77 8.34
CA GLY A 51 7.26 -34.14 6.95
C GLY A 51 7.81 -32.97 6.11
N ARG A 52 8.64 -33.26 5.08
CA ARG A 52 9.19 -32.27 4.15
C ARG A 52 8.08 -31.48 3.44
N ASN A 53 6.92 -32.10 3.17
CA ASN A 53 5.80 -31.43 2.54
C ASN A 53 5.21 -30.34 3.47
N THR A 54 5.12 -30.61 4.79
CA THR A 54 4.69 -29.62 5.79
C THR A 54 5.63 -28.42 5.80
N VAL A 55 6.96 -28.67 5.80
CA VAL A 55 7.95 -27.58 5.73
C VAL A 55 7.82 -26.78 4.44
N ARG A 56 7.67 -27.46 3.32
CA ARG A 56 7.53 -26.79 2.01
C ARG A 56 6.29 -25.95 1.92
N GLU A 57 5.18 -26.40 2.49
CA GLU A 57 3.93 -25.65 2.54
C GLU A 57 4.06 -24.39 3.42
N ALA A 58 4.65 -24.51 4.59
CA ALA A 58 4.93 -23.37 5.46
C ALA A 58 5.86 -22.34 4.77
N ILE A 59 6.94 -22.78 4.11
CA ILE A 59 7.84 -21.90 3.36
C ILE A 59 7.11 -21.22 2.20
N ARG A 60 6.25 -21.94 1.46
CA ARG A 60 5.45 -21.35 0.38
C ARG A 60 4.50 -20.28 0.91
N THR A 61 3.83 -20.54 2.02
CA THR A 61 2.92 -19.59 2.67
C THR A 61 3.67 -18.33 3.12
N LEU A 62 4.80 -18.49 3.83
CA LEU A 62 5.62 -17.35 4.25
C LEU A 62 6.24 -16.60 3.07
N THR A 63 6.54 -17.28 1.95
CA THR A 63 6.98 -16.64 0.71
C THR A 63 5.84 -15.86 0.05
N ALA A 64 4.63 -16.39 0.04
CA ALA A 64 3.45 -15.70 -0.46
C ALA A 64 3.14 -14.44 0.34
N TYR A 65 3.42 -14.44 1.65
CA TYR A 65 3.30 -13.26 2.52
C TYR A 65 4.50 -12.29 2.42
N GLY A 66 5.52 -12.61 1.59
CA GLY A 66 6.70 -11.76 1.46
C GLY A 66 7.62 -11.76 2.69
N ILE A 67 7.45 -12.72 3.62
CA ILE A 67 8.29 -12.90 4.81
C ILE A 67 9.58 -13.65 4.47
N LEU A 68 9.48 -14.62 3.58
CA LEU A 68 10.60 -15.37 3.05
C LEU A 68 10.77 -15.17 1.55
N GLU A 69 11.98 -15.36 1.04
CA GLU A 69 12.33 -15.30 -0.37
C GLU A 69 13.18 -16.51 -0.78
N VAL A 70 12.76 -17.20 -1.85
CA VAL A 70 13.51 -18.33 -2.40
C VAL A 70 14.46 -17.82 -3.49
N ARG A 71 15.77 -17.87 -3.24
CA ARG A 71 16.85 -17.48 -4.17
C ARG A 71 17.55 -18.74 -4.69
N ARG A 72 17.14 -19.25 -5.86
CA ARG A 72 17.76 -20.45 -6.45
C ARG A 72 19.11 -20.12 -7.09
N PRO A 73 20.17 -20.94 -6.94
CA PRO A 73 20.23 -22.18 -6.14
C PRO A 73 20.54 -21.96 -4.64
N ASN A 74 20.59 -20.72 -4.16
CA ASN A 74 21.22 -20.30 -2.91
C ASN A 74 20.42 -20.66 -1.64
N GLY A 75 19.14 -20.98 -1.77
CA GLY A 75 18.26 -21.36 -0.66
C GLY A 75 17.14 -20.38 -0.38
N THR A 76 16.59 -20.44 0.83
CA THR A 76 15.50 -19.57 1.31
C THR A 76 16.06 -18.59 2.33
N PHE A 77 15.67 -17.32 2.21
CA PHE A 77 16.17 -16.22 3.00
C PHE A 77 15.00 -15.46 3.66
N VAL A 78 15.24 -14.88 4.82
CA VAL A 78 14.32 -13.90 5.40
C VAL A 78 14.38 -12.64 4.55
N CYS A 79 13.22 -12.10 4.15
CA CYS A 79 13.18 -10.84 3.39
C CYS A 79 13.79 -9.70 4.22
N ASP A 80 14.62 -8.90 3.58
CA ASP A 80 15.29 -7.72 4.16
C ASP A 80 14.61 -6.41 3.75
N THR A 81 13.66 -6.49 2.83
CA THR A 81 12.86 -5.38 2.34
C THR A 81 11.37 -5.74 2.43
N PHE A 82 10.57 -4.76 2.80
CA PHE A 82 9.12 -4.89 2.73
C PHE A 82 8.71 -4.90 1.25
N LYS A 83 8.21 -6.06 0.78
CA LYS A 83 7.60 -6.15 -0.56
C LYS A 83 6.09 -6.20 -0.38
N PRO A 84 5.30 -5.46 -1.14
CA PRO A 84 3.83 -5.43 -1.03
C PRO A 84 3.17 -6.71 -1.59
N GLN A 85 3.77 -7.87 -1.32
CA GLN A 85 3.29 -9.17 -1.83
C GLN A 85 2.17 -9.79 -0.98
N GLY A 86 1.93 -9.24 0.23
CA GLY A 86 0.94 -9.78 1.17
C GLY A 86 -0.51 -9.44 0.85
N ILE A 87 -0.73 -8.57 -0.12
CA ILE A 87 -2.06 -8.11 -0.48
C ILE A 87 -2.48 -8.80 -1.77
N ASN A 88 -3.45 -9.71 -1.65
CA ASN A 88 -4.00 -10.40 -2.81
C ASN A 88 -4.89 -9.43 -3.61
N PRO A 89 -4.49 -8.99 -4.83
CA PRO A 89 -5.31 -8.09 -5.64
C PRO A 89 -6.71 -8.63 -5.93
N MET A 90 -6.87 -9.96 -5.89
CA MET A 90 -8.14 -10.63 -6.10
C MET A 90 -9.09 -10.43 -4.92
N LEU A 91 -8.57 -10.36 -3.67
CA LEU A 91 -9.37 -10.06 -2.48
C LEU A 91 -9.96 -8.65 -2.58
N TYR A 92 -9.17 -7.70 -3.07
CA TYR A 92 -9.63 -6.33 -3.28
C TYR A 92 -10.64 -6.21 -4.42
N GLY A 93 -10.45 -6.98 -5.50
CA GLY A 93 -11.45 -7.07 -6.57
C GLY A 93 -12.81 -7.55 -6.04
N LEU A 94 -12.83 -8.41 -5.03
CA LEU A 94 -14.06 -8.87 -4.37
C LEU A 94 -14.66 -7.80 -3.43
N ILE A 95 -13.83 -7.08 -2.69
CA ILE A 95 -14.27 -5.97 -1.81
C ILE A 95 -14.88 -4.85 -2.66
N LEU A 96 -14.24 -4.51 -3.78
CA LEU A 96 -14.66 -3.45 -4.70
C LEU A 96 -15.93 -3.78 -5.52
N GLN A 97 -16.47 -5.00 -5.44
CA GLN A 97 -17.74 -5.34 -6.05
C GLN A 97 -18.97 -4.87 -5.25
N LYS A 98 -18.78 -4.41 -4.02
CA LYS A 98 -19.85 -3.83 -3.21
C LYS A 98 -20.03 -2.35 -3.56
N GLU A 99 -21.27 -1.91 -3.70
CA GLU A 99 -21.61 -0.52 -4.05
C GLU A 99 -21.02 0.51 -3.07
N ASP A 100 -20.95 0.18 -1.77
CA ASP A 100 -20.43 1.05 -0.72
C ASP A 100 -18.89 1.10 -0.62
N SER A 101 -18.18 0.21 -1.32
CA SER A 101 -16.72 0.06 -1.18
C SER A 101 -15.93 1.29 -1.65
N TYR A 102 -16.52 2.11 -2.49
CA TYR A 102 -15.86 3.32 -2.99
C TYR A 102 -15.75 4.40 -1.93
N GLU A 103 -16.79 4.60 -1.12
CA GLU A 103 -16.75 5.57 -0.02
C GLU A 103 -15.72 5.14 1.02
N GLU A 104 -15.70 3.85 1.38
CA GLU A 104 -14.71 3.29 2.29
C GLU A 104 -13.26 3.49 1.80
N LEU A 105 -13.02 3.32 0.48
CA LEU A 105 -11.69 3.58 -0.12
C LEU A 105 -11.31 5.06 -0.10
N ILE A 106 -12.26 5.94 -0.34
CA ILE A 106 -12.04 7.39 -0.26
C ILE A 106 -11.68 7.79 1.16
N ASP A 107 -12.40 7.29 2.14
CA ASP A 107 -12.15 7.59 3.55
C ASP A 107 -10.79 7.06 3.99
N LEU A 108 -10.44 5.83 3.61
CA LEU A 108 -9.11 5.27 3.85
C LEU A 108 -8.01 6.15 3.24
N ARG A 109 -8.18 6.55 1.97
CA ARG A 109 -7.23 7.42 1.28
C ARG A 109 -7.09 8.77 1.97
N LYS A 110 -8.22 9.41 2.34
CA LYS A 110 -8.22 10.69 3.05
C LYS A 110 -7.46 10.62 4.36
N VAL A 111 -7.73 9.60 5.18
CA VAL A 111 -7.04 9.40 6.46
C VAL A 111 -5.55 9.27 6.23
N PHE A 112 -5.16 8.47 5.24
CA PHE A 112 -3.76 8.19 4.98
C PHE A 112 -3.02 9.40 4.39
N GLU A 113 -3.58 10.08 3.39
CA GLU A 113 -2.98 11.28 2.79
C GLU A 113 -2.90 12.44 3.79
N ASN A 114 -3.95 12.68 4.59
CA ASN A 114 -3.90 13.66 5.68
C ASN A 114 -2.74 13.35 6.65
N GLY A 115 -2.57 12.08 7.04
CA GLY A 115 -1.47 11.66 7.91
C GLY A 115 -0.10 11.95 7.31
N ILE A 116 0.11 11.68 6.01
CA ILE A 116 1.37 11.99 5.30
C ILE A 116 1.63 13.50 5.31
N PHE A 117 0.65 14.31 4.93
CA PHE A 117 0.79 15.76 4.89
C PHE A 117 1.10 16.34 6.27
N LEU A 118 0.43 15.87 7.34
CA LEU A 118 0.70 16.31 8.71
C LEU A 118 2.13 15.97 9.13
N LEU A 119 2.60 14.75 8.88
CA LEU A 119 3.98 14.35 9.18
C LEU A 119 5.01 15.18 8.42
N LEU A 120 4.71 15.58 7.18
CA LEU A 120 5.61 16.42 6.39
C LEU A 120 5.55 17.88 6.83
N ALA A 121 4.38 18.40 7.24
CA ALA A 121 4.23 19.76 7.75
C ALA A 121 4.97 19.99 9.07
N GLU A 122 5.18 18.93 9.88
CA GLU A 122 6.03 18.99 11.09
C GLU A 122 7.53 19.03 10.78
N LYS A 123 7.91 18.77 9.51
CA LYS A 123 9.31 18.74 9.07
C LYS A 123 9.63 19.99 8.24
N THR A 124 10.84 20.50 8.37
CA THR A 124 11.33 21.51 7.44
C THR A 124 11.80 20.80 6.17
N LEU A 125 11.06 20.96 5.07
CA LEU A 125 11.48 20.43 3.77
C LEU A 125 12.72 21.18 3.28
N THR A 126 13.70 20.44 2.77
CA THR A 126 14.88 21.02 2.12
C THR A 126 14.50 21.66 0.79
N SER A 127 15.35 22.56 0.27
CA SER A 127 15.16 23.15 -1.06
C SER A 127 15.04 22.07 -2.13
N ASP A 128 15.92 21.06 -2.13
CA ASP A 128 15.92 19.97 -3.09
C ASP A 128 14.60 19.16 -3.05
N GLN A 129 14.02 18.96 -1.86
CA GLN A 129 12.74 18.29 -1.69
C GLN A 129 11.59 19.10 -2.27
N LYS A 130 11.56 20.41 -2.02
CA LYS A 130 10.57 21.33 -2.60
C LYS A 130 10.68 21.37 -4.11
N ASP A 131 11.88 21.56 -4.65
CA ASP A 131 12.14 21.58 -6.08
C ASP A 131 11.76 20.25 -6.76
N HIS A 132 11.90 19.13 -6.04
CA HIS A 132 11.47 17.83 -6.53
C HIS A 132 9.96 17.72 -6.64
N LEU A 133 9.21 18.15 -5.60
CA LEU A 133 7.74 18.17 -5.63
C LEU A 133 7.19 19.09 -6.71
N HIS A 134 7.77 20.29 -6.86
CA HIS A 134 7.37 21.21 -7.92
C HIS A 134 7.55 20.62 -9.31
N ARG A 135 8.68 19.94 -9.58
CA ARG A 135 8.91 19.26 -10.87
C ARG A 135 7.86 18.18 -11.13
N ILE A 136 7.47 17.41 -10.12
CA ILE A 136 6.44 16.37 -10.27
C ILE A 136 5.08 17.02 -10.55
N ALA A 137 4.72 18.12 -9.87
CA ALA A 137 3.50 18.86 -10.11
C ALA A 137 3.48 19.47 -11.53
N GLU A 138 4.59 20.02 -12.01
CA GLU A 138 4.73 20.50 -13.40
C GLU A 138 4.56 19.37 -14.42
N ASP A 139 5.09 18.18 -14.14
CA ASP A 139 4.93 17.01 -15.04
C ASP A 139 3.48 16.53 -15.08
N LEU A 140 2.76 16.61 -13.96
CA LEU A 140 1.32 16.37 -13.92
C LEU A 140 0.56 17.43 -14.73
N GLU A 141 0.85 18.72 -14.54
CA GLU A 141 0.26 19.80 -15.31
C GLU A 141 0.49 19.62 -16.81
N LYS A 142 1.71 19.28 -17.24
CA LYS A 142 2.04 18.97 -18.65
C LYS A 142 1.20 17.81 -19.16
N ALA A 143 1.01 16.75 -18.35
CA ALA A 143 0.21 15.59 -18.74
C ALA A 143 -1.29 15.97 -18.88
N ILE A 144 -1.81 16.82 -17.99
CA ILE A 144 -3.19 17.33 -18.04
C ILE A 144 -3.43 18.19 -19.28
N ASN A 145 -2.46 19.00 -19.67
CA ASN A 145 -2.57 19.93 -20.81
C ASN A 145 -2.16 19.32 -22.15
N GLN A 146 -1.67 18.08 -22.16
CA GLN A 146 -1.25 17.40 -23.39
C GLN A 146 -2.45 17.04 -24.28
N GLU A 147 -2.29 17.25 -25.60
CA GLU A 147 -3.24 16.79 -26.62
C GLU A 147 -2.50 15.85 -27.63
N PRO A 148 -3.07 14.70 -28.00
CA PRO A 148 -4.34 14.16 -27.51
C PRO A 148 -4.25 13.76 -26.03
N MET A 149 -5.41 13.83 -25.32
CA MET A 149 -5.48 13.55 -23.91
C MET A 149 -5.20 12.06 -23.61
N ASP A 150 -4.32 11.82 -22.65
CA ASP A 150 -3.95 10.48 -22.15
C ASP A 150 -4.29 10.37 -20.65
N TYR A 151 -5.49 9.86 -20.34
CA TYR A 151 -5.95 9.68 -18.96
C TYR A 151 -5.02 8.80 -18.13
N LYS A 152 -4.42 7.77 -18.74
CA LYS A 152 -3.48 6.90 -18.04
C LYS A 152 -2.25 7.68 -17.60
N LYS A 153 -1.69 8.49 -18.50
CA LYS A 153 -0.52 9.32 -18.17
C LYS A 153 -0.83 10.34 -17.07
N ILE A 154 -2.03 10.94 -17.09
CA ILE A 154 -2.46 11.87 -16.04
C ILE A 154 -2.50 11.17 -14.69
N ILE A 155 -3.09 9.96 -14.62
CA ILE A 155 -3.19 9.20 -13.37
C ILE A 155 -1.81 8.76 -12.89
N ASP A 156 -0.94 8.29 -13.80
CA ASP A 156 0.41 7.88 -13.43
C ASP A 156 1.16 9.07 -12.80
N LYS A 157 0.97 10.31 -13.30
CA LYS A 157 1.57 11.52 -12.73
C LYS A 157 0.91 11.98 -11.42
N ASP A 158 -0.41 11.83 -11.26
CA ASP A 158 -1.09 12.03 -9.98
C ASP A 158 -0.56 11.06 -8.91
N ILE A 159 -0.35 9.81 -9.28
CA ILE A 159 0.25 8.78 -8.42
C ILE A 159 1.69 9.12 -8.06
N ASP A 160 2.51 9.56 -9.03
CA ASP A 160 3.90 9.99 -8.80
C ASP A 160 3.94 11.09 -7.72
N PHE A 161 3.02 12.06 -7.75
CA PHE A 161 2.92 13.13 -6.77
C PHE A 161 2.66 12.62 -5.35
N HIS A 162 1.64 11.80 -5.17
CA HIS A 162 1.31 11.23 -3.86
C HIS A 162 2.38 10.25 -3.35
N THR A 163 3.03 9.52 -4.25
CA THR A 163 4.13 8.61 -3.91
C THR A 163 5.36 9.38 -3.42
N ALA A 164 5.72 10.48 -4.09
CA ALA A 164 6.84 11.32 -3.66
C ALA A 164 6.62 11.89 -2.24
N LEU A 165 5.39 12.29 -1.91
CA LEU A 165 5.04 12.73 -0.55
C LEU A 165 5.23 11.60 0.47
N ALA A 166 4.77 10.38 0.16
CA ALA A 166 4.95 9.22 1.04
C ALA A 166 6.45 8.89 1.23
N GLU A 167 7.25 8.92 0.17
CA GLU A 167 8.70 8.67 0.20
C GLU A 167 9.44 9.71 1.05
N MET A 168 9.04 10.98 1.01
CA MET A 168 9.62 12.06 1.80
C MET A 168 9.40 11.90 3.30
N THR A 169 8.43 11.10 3.74
CA THR A 169 8.29 10.77 5.16
C THR A 169 9.51 10.01 5.68
N GLY A 170 10.23 9.28 4.81
CA GLY A 170 11.34 8.38 5.15
C GLY A 170 10.88 7.12 5.91
N ASN A 171 9.58 6.94 6.09
CA ASN A 171 9.00 5.80 6.80
C ASN A 171 8.63 4.68 5.82
N LYS A 172 9.37 3.58 5.88
CA LYS A 172 9.18 2.42 4.97
C LYS A 172 7.78 1.80 5.05
N LEU A 173 7.12 1.87 6.21
CA LEU A 173 5.76 1.34 6.37
C LEU A 173 4.75 2.26 5.68
N ILE A 174 4.91 3.57 5.78
CA ILE A 174 4.06 4.54 5.07
C ILE A 174 4.22 4.37 3.55
N ILE A 175 5.44 4.19 3.06
CA ILE A 175 5.71 3.96 1.63
C ILE A 175 5.02 2.67 1.16
N LEU A 176 5.12 1.59 1.94
CA LEU A 176 4.47 0.30 1.64
C LEU A 176 2.94 0.43 1.58
N GLU A 177 2.34 1.08 2.59
CA GLU A 177 0.89 1.28 2.66
C GLU A 177 0.39 2.21 1.54
N ASN A 178 1.18 3.24 1.17
CA ASN A 178 0.86 4.11 0.05
C ASN A 178 0.80 3.34 -1.28
N ASP A 179 1.76 2.45 -1.55
CA ASP A 179 1.76 1.58 -2.73
C ASP A 179 0.49 0.70 -2.77
N MET A 180 0.10 0.16 -1.61
CA MET A 180 -1.13 -0.60 -1.47
C MET A 180 -2.38 0.24 -1.80
N ILE A 181 -2.54 1.37 -1.12
CA ILE A 181 -3.69 2.26 -1.29
C ILE A 181 -3.78 2.75 -2.74
N THR A 182 -2.64 3.06 -3.35
CA THR A 182 -2.54 3.46 -4.75
C THR A 182 -3.11 2.39 -5.69
N LYS A 183 -2.72 1.13 -5.50
CA LYS A 183 -3.25 0.01 -6.31
C LYS A 183 -4.74 -0.18 -6.12
N LEU A 184 -5.23 -0.05 -4.89
CA LEU A 184 -6.66 -0.16 -4.56
C LEU A 184 -7.49 0.95 -5.20
N THR A 185 -6.96 2.16 -5.21
CA THR A 185 -7.69 3.36 -5.64
C THR A 185 -7.46 3.72 -7.11
N TYR A 186 -6.68 2.93 -7.86
CA TYR A 186 -6.35 3.23 -9.26
C TYR A 186 -7.59 3.45 -10.13
N HIS A 187 -8.58 2.54 -10.07
CA HIS A 187 -9.81 2.66 -10.85
C HIS A 187 -10.68 3.85 -10.44
N SER A 188 -10.74 4.16 -9.16
CA SER A 188 -11.50 5.32 -8.69
C SER A 188 -10.81 6.62 -9.09
N ARG A 189 -9.48 6.69 -9.06
CA ARG A 189 -8.70 7.82 -9.59
C ARG A 189 -8.98 8.02 -11.09
N LEU A 190 -8.98 6.94 -11.88
CA LEU A 190 -9.27 7.00 -13.31
C LEU A 190 -10.65 7.63 -13.57
N LYS A 191 -11.69 7.14 -12.91
CA LYS A 191 -13.04 7.69 -13.04
C LYS A 191 -13.10 9.17 -12.64
N THR A 192 -12.38 9.55 -11.58
CA THR A 192 -12.30 10.95 -11.14
C THR A 192 -11.68 11.83 -12.20
N VAL A 193 -10.50 11.45 -12.72
CA VAL A 193 -9.81 12.21 -13.76
C VAL A 193 -10.67 12.31 -15.02
N GLU A 194 -11.28 11.20 -15.49
CA GLU A 194 -12.18 11.22 -16.64
C GLU A 194 -13.34 12.20 -16.45
N LYS A 195 -13.96 12.19 -15.26
CA LYS A 195 -15.07 13.11 -14.96
C LYS A 195 -14.61 14.56 -14.93
N VAL A 196 -13.55 14.87 -14.20
CA VAL A 196 -12.98 16.22 -14.12
C VAL A 196 -12.66 16.75 -15.51
N MET A 197 -12.07 15.94 -16.39
CA MET A 197 -11.75 16.35 -17.75
C MET A 197 -13.00 16.56 -18.62
N LYS A 198 -13.99 15.65 -18.53
CA LYS A 198 -15.26 15.78 -19.26
C LYS A 198 -16.07 17.01 -18.82
N ASP A 199 -15.99 17.37 -17.55
CA ASP A 199 -16.67 18.54 -16.98
C ASP A 199 -15.91 19.86 -17.27
N GLY A 200 -14.78 19.81 -18.01
CA GLY A 200 -13.99 20.98 -18.36
C GLY A 200 -13.20 21.59 -17.19
N GLN A 201 -13.03 20.83 -16.12
CA GLN A 201 -12.45 21.29 -14.86
C GLN A 201 -10.94 20.96 -14.74
N ARG A 202 -10.22 20.87 -15.87
CA ARG A 202 -8.77 20.53 -15.86
C ARG A 202 -7.94 21.50 -15.01
N GLN A 203 -8.28 22.79 -15.02
CA GLN A 203 -7.56 23.78 -14.22
C GLN A 203 -7.72 23.54 -12.72
N TYR A 204 -8.89 23.09 -12.29
CA TYR A 204 -9.12 22.75 -10.88
C TYR A 204 -8.20 21.62 -10.40
N LEU A 205 -7.99 20.60 -11.24
CA LEU A 205 -7.07 19.50 -10.89
C LEU A 205 -5.63 20.00 -10.75
N ILE A 206 -5.20 20.93 -11.60
CA ILE A 206 -3.89 21.57 -11.51
C ILE A 206 -3.77 22.38 -10.21
N ASP A 207 -4.73 23.30 -10.01
CA ASP A 207 -4.74 24.25 -8.90
C ASP A 207 -4.73 23.55 -7.54
N THR A 208 -5.46 22.43 -7.40
CA THR A 208 -5.47 21.64 -6.14
C THR A 208 -4.11 21.07 -5.77
N HIS A 209 -3.31 20.63 -6.73
CA HIS A 209 -1.97 20.11 -6.45
C HIS A 209 -1.00 21.22 -6.05
N TYR A 210 -1.06 22.36 -6.71
CA TYR A 210 -0.22 23.51 -6.34
C TYR A 210 -0.65 24.11 -5.00
N ASP A 211 -1.96 24.17 -4.68
CA ASP A 211 -2.44 24.64 -3.38
C ASP A 211 -1.94 23.73 -2.23
N LEU A 212 -1.97 22.39 -2.44
CA LEU A 212 -1.41 21.44 -1.49
C LEU A 212 0.09 21.69 -1.24
N LEU A 213 0.87 21.92 -2.29
CA LEU A 213 2.30 22.24 -2.17
C LEU A 213 2.53 23.53 -1.42
N GLU A 214 1.83 24.59 -1.79
CA GLU A 214 1.96 25.91 -1.16
C GLU A 214 1.69 25.84 0.35
N LYS A 215 0.58 25.16 0.74
CA LYS A 215 0.21 25.02 2.17
C LYS A 215 1.18 24.14 2.94
N LEU A 216 1.67 23.06 2.30
CA LEU A 216 2.69 22.19 2.89
C LEU A 216 3.98 22.97 3.14
N GLU A 217 4.44 23.76 2.18
CA GLU A 217 5.69 24.54 2.30
C GLU A 217 5.62 25.65 3.34
N LYS A 218 4.43 26.21 3.55
CA LYS A 218 4.16 27.21 4.60
C LYS A 218 4.06 26.62 5.99
N GLY A 219 3.84 25.29 6.10
CA GLY A 219 3.62 24.60 7.37
C GLY A 219 2.32 25.01 8.07
N ASP A 220 1.34 25.58 7.33
CA ASP A 220 0.05 25.95 7.87
C ASP A 220 -0.90 24.76 7.86
N ILE A 221 -0.93 24.03 8.97
CA ILE A 221 -1.71 22.80 9.14
C ILE A 221 -3.20 23.03 8.91
N ALA A 222 -3.77 24.16 9.34
CA ALA A 222 -5.20 24.41 9.19
C ALA A 222 -5.59 24.64 7.73
N GLN A 223 -4.78 25.42 6.99
CA GLN A 223 -4.98 25.63 5.57
C GLN A 223 -4.69 24.38 4.76
N LEU A 224 -3.66 23.60 5.13
CA LEU A 224 -3.32 22.34 4.50
C LEU A 224 -4.45 21.33 4.64
N TYR A 225 -5.05 21.19 5.83
CA TYR A 225 -6.24 20.36 6.02
C TYR A 225 -7.39 20.76 5.10
N THR A 226 -7.66 22.07 4.99
CA THR A 226 -8.69 22.59 4.10
C THR A 226 -8.40 22.30 2.64
N ALA A 227 -7.15 22.46 2.19
CA ALA A 227 -6.73 22.14 0.83
C ALA A 227 -6.91 20.64 0.51
N ILE A 228 -6.57 19.75 1.46
CA ILE A 228 -6.79 18.30 1.30
C ILE A 228 -8.29 18.00 1.19
N GLN A 229 -9.15 18.59 2.03
CA GLN A 229 -10.60 18.38 1.91
C GLN A 229 -11.15 18.85 0.56
N ASN A 230 -10.65 19.97 0.05
CA ASN A 230 -11.04 20.50 -1.25
C ASN A 230 -10.59 19.59 -2.41
N SER A 231 -9.42 18.96 -2.33
CA SER A 231 -8.93 18.04 -3.36
C SER A 231 -9.83 16.81 -3.55
N TYR A 232 -10.66 16.49 -2.55
CA TYR A 232 -11.62 15.38 -2.58
C TYR A 232 -13.04 15.80 -3.02
N PHE A 233 -13.25 17.03 -3.48
CA PHE A 233 -14.58 17.55 -3.82
C PHE A 233 -15.31 16.71 -4.87
N TYR A 234 -14.62 16.30 -5.94
CA TYR A 234 -15.21 15.54 -7.04
C TYR A 234 -15.62 14.10 -6.69
N TRP A 235 -15.07 13.53 -5.62
CA TRP A 235 -15.37 12.14 -5.27
C TRP A 235 -16.80 11.96 -4.79
N LYS A 236 -17.40 12.98 -4.17
CA LYS A 236 -18.79 12.94 -3.69
C LYS A 236 -19.82 12.88 -4.82
N ASP A 237 -19.45 13.38 -6.01
CA ASP A 237 -20.37 13.49 -7.15
C ASP A 237 -20.22 12.35 -8.16
N ILE A 238 -19.21 11.49 -8.03
CA ILE A 238 -18.95 10.38 -8.96
C ILE A 238 -19.84 9.18 -8.66
N TYR A 239 -20.31 9.04 -7.42
CA TYR A 239 -21.00 7.86 -6.92
C TYR A 239 -22.44 8.15 -6.43
N LYS A 240 -23.00 9.28 -6.78
CA LYS A 240 -24.43 9.56 -6.73
C LYS A 240 -25.08 9.21 -8.07
#